data_4204258895c83d3923641e990111756b
#
_entry.id   4204258895c83d3923641e990111756b
#
_cell.length_a   1.000
_cell.length_b   1.000
_cell.length_c   1.000
_cell.angle_alpha   90.00
_cell.angle_beta   90.00
_cell.angle_gamma   90.00
#
_symmetry.space_group_name_H-M   'P 1'
#
loop_
_entity.id
_entity.type
_entity.pdbx_description
1 polymer ?
#
loop_
_entity_poly.entity_id
_entity_poly.type
_entity_poly.pdbx_seq_one_letter_code
_entity_poly.pdbx_strand_id
1 'polypeptide(L)'
;MHLFGYWVLLGAFALSVISGFWALRLSWRDRDQGLIWLERAQRGVGLLVLAASLILLVALARRDFSFIYVADYTDSLLPWYYALSAFWAGQTGSFLFWALMISGCGLFWAARPGYADMPPRTKTFFWTFFFAVQGFFLFMLTTVSNPFIQISPAPAEGNGLN
;
A
#
# COMPACT_ATOMS: atom_id res chain seq x y z
N MET A 1 -4.94 -10.98 -13.42
CA MET A 1 -4.10 -10.34 -12.38
C MET A 1 -4.66 -9.00 -11.90
N HIS A 2 -5.24 -8.17 -12.76
CA HIS A 2 -5.76 -6.84 -12.45
C HIS A 2 -6.84 -6.82 -11.36
N LEU A 3 -7.90 -7.61 -11.48
CA LEU A 3 -8.96 -7.68 -10.47
C LEU A 3 -8.41 -8.11 -9.11
N PHE A 4 -7.47 -9.05 -9.10
CA PHE A 4 -6.84 -9.51 -7.87
C PHE A 4 -6.05 -8.39 -7.19
N GLY A 5 -5.24 -7.62 -7.94
CA GLY A 5 -4.49 -6.48 -7.39
C GLY A 5 -5.42 -5.41 -6.78
N TYR A 6 -6.52 -5.09 -7.46
CA TYR A 6 -7.51 -4.15 -6.95
C TYR A 6 -8.18 -4.65 -5.65
N TRP A 7 -8.61 -5.93 -5.62
CA TRP A 7 -9.24 -6.50 -4.43
C TRP A 7 -8.29 -6.56 -3.24
N VAL A 8 -6.99 -6.80 -3.48
CA VAL A 8 -5.95 -6.75 -2.45
C VAL A 8 -5.84 -5.34 -1.86
N LEU A 9 -5.84 -4.28 -2.70
CA LEU A 9 -5.84 -2.89 -2.22
C LEU A 9 -7.11 -2.54 -1.46
N LEU A 10 -8.26 -2.97 -1.96
CA LEU A 10 -9.55 -2.73 -1.29
C LEU A 10 -9.61 -3.42 0.07
N GLY A 11 -9.10 -4.65 0.16
CA GLY A 11 -8.96 -5.38 1.43
C GLY A 11 -8.04 -4.67 2.41
N ALA A 12 -6.89 -4.17 1.94
CA ALA A 12 -5.96 -3.38 2.75
C ALA A 12 -6.61 -2.08 3.25
N PHE A 13 -7.35 -1.38 2.38
CA PHE A 13 -8.09 -0.18 2.72
C PHE A 13 -9.15 -0.44 3.80
N ALA A 14 -10.02 -1.43 3.59
CA ALA A 14 -11.06 -1.78 4.54
C ALA A 14 -10.47 -2.16 5.91
N LEU A 15 -9.41 -2.99 5.93
CA LEU A 15 -8.72 -3.39 7.15
C LEU A 15 -8.09 -2.19 7.87
N SER A 16 -7.47 -1.25 7.11
CA SER A 16 -6.88 -0.03 7.67
C SER A 16 -7.94 0.87 8.31
N VAL A 17 -9.05 1.11 7.62
CA VAL A 17 -10.15 1.96 8.11
C VAL A 17 -10.78 1.36 9.37
N ILE A 18 -11.12 0.07 9.35
CA ILE A 18 -11.71 -0.63 10.50
C ILE A 18 -10.76 -0.56 11.70
N SER A 19 -9.47 -0.81 11.47
CA SER A 19 -8.44 -0.79 12.53
C SER A 19 -8.23 0.62 13.08
N GLY A 20 -8.28 1.66 12.24
CA GLY A 20 -8.17 3.05 12.65
C GLY A 20 -9.33 3.48 13.57
N PHE A 21 -10.57 3.14 13.19
CA PHE A 21 -11.74 3.39 14.05
C PHE A 21 -11.67 2.59 15.36
N TRP A 22 -11.20 1.35 15.30
CA TRP A 22 -11.02 0.53 16.50
C TRP A 22 -9.96 1.11 17.43
N ALA A 23 -8.82 1.56 16.90
CA ALA A 23 -7.75 2.21 17.65
C ALA A 23 -8.25 3.48 18.33
N LEU A 24 -8.98 4.33 17.59
CA LEU A 24 -9.61 5.54 18.13
C LEU A 24 -10.56 5.22 19.29
N ARG A 25 -11.40 4.20 19.15
CA ARG A 25 -12.32 3.77 20.21
C ARG A 25 -11.57 3.26 21.45
N LEU A 26 -10.47 2.53 21.26
CA LEU A 26 -9.64 2.05 22.37
C LEU A 26 -8.95 3.19 23.10
N SER A 27 -8.47 4.21 22.39
CA SER A 27 -7.78 5.37 23.00
C SER A 27 -8.67 6.15 23.98
N TRP A 28 -10.00 6.09 23.79
CA TRP A 28 -10.96 6.74 24.68
C TRP A 28 -11.36 5.88 25.87
N ARG A 29 -11.11 4.56 25.84
CA ARG A 29 -11.54 3.62 26.88
C ARG A 29 -10.44 3.16 27.83
N ASP A 30 -9.19 3.58 27.56
CA ASP A 30 -7.99 3.25 28.36
C ASP A 30 -7.83 1.72 28.59
N ARG A 31 -8.08 0.91 27.55
CA ARG A 31 -8.05 -0.54 27.60
C ARG A 31 -6.90 -1.12 26.76
N ASP A 32 -6.09 -1.96 27.38
CA ASP A 32 -5.02 -2.72 26.71
C ASP A 32 -5.55 -3.86 25.82
N GLN A 33 -6.78 -4.27 26.06
CA GLN A 33 -7.44 -5.39 25.38
C GLN A 33 -7.77 -5.03 23.92
N GLY A 34 -6.82 -5.06 23.06
CA GLY A 34 -7.05 -4.80 21.63
C GLY A 34 -5.80 -4.36 20.89
N LEU A 35 -4.73 -4.01 21.61
CA LEU A 35 -3.45 -3.65 21.00
C LEU A 35 -2.90 -4.77 20.11
N ILE A 36 -2.97 -6.02 20.57
CA ILE A 36 -2.54 -7.19 19.80
C ILE A 36 -3.28 -7.28 18.45
N TRP A 37 -4.56 -6.92 18.43
CA TRP A 37 -5.34 -6.90 17.18
C TRP A 37 -4.90 -5.80 16.23
N LEU A 38 -4.57 -4.60 16.74
CA LEU A 38 -4.04 -3.50 15.94
C LEU A 38 -2.69 -3.86 15.31
N GLU A 39 -1.80 -4.48 16.08
CA GLU A 39 -0.50 -4.95 15.59
C GLU A 39 -0.64 -6.06 14.54
N ARG A 40 -1.59 -7.00 14.74
CA ARG A 40 -1.91 -8.03 13.75
C ARG A 40 -2.53 -7.44 12.49
N ALA A 41 -3.45 -6.49 12.66
CA ALA A 41 -4.08 -5.78 11.54
C ALA A 41 -3.02 -5.03 10.71
N GLN A 42 -2.05 -4.38 11.36
CA GLN A 42 -0.95 -3.72 10.66
C GLN A 42 -0.09 -4.71 9.86
N ARG A 43 0.21 -5.89 10.41
CA ARG A 43 0.90 -6.93 9.64
C ARG A 43 0.07 -7.37 8.42
N GLY A 44 -1.24 -7.53 8.60
CA GLY A 44 -2.17 -7.85 7.52
C GLY A 44 -2.19 -6.77 6.44
N VAL A 45 -2.34 -5.49 6.81
CA VAL A 45 -2.27 -4.36 5.86
C VAL A 45 -0.93 -4.34 5.15
N GLY A 46 0.18 -4.49 5.88
CA GLY A 46 1.52 -4.51 5.30
C GLY A 46 1.71 -5.64 4.28
N LEU A 47 1.22 -6.84 4.57
CA LEU A 47 1.28 -7.98 3.63
C LEU A 47 0.43 -7.74 2.38
N LEU A 48 -0.76 -7.15 2.51
CA LEU A 48 -1.62 -6.84 1.38
C LEU A 48 -1.00 -5.74 0.50
N VAL A 49 -0.45 -4.68 1.10
CA VAL A 49 0.26 -3.61 0.37
C VAL A 49 1.50 -4.15 -0.32
N LEU A 50 2.27 -5.02 0.35
CA LEU A 50 3.42 -5.70 -0.27
C LEU A 50 2.98 -6.56 -1.45
N ALA A 51 1.92 -7.34 -1.31
CA ALA A 51 1.39 -8.16 -2.40
C ALA A 51 0.95 -7.30 -3.59
N ALA A 52 0.23 -6.18 -3.37
CA ALA A 52 -0.14 -5.23 -4.41
C ALA A 52 1.10 -4.63 -5.10
N SER A 53 2.11 -4.26 -4.32
CA SER A 53 3.38 -3.72 -4.85
C SER A 53 4.12 -4.75 -5.70
N LEU A 54 4.18 -6.01 -5.27
CA LEU A 54 4.80 -7.08 -6.04
C LEU A 54 4.04 -7.37 -7.34
N ILE A 55 2.71 -7.31 -7.34
CA ILE A 55 1.90 -7.47 -8.56
C ILE A 55 2.27 -6.38 -9.57
N LEU A 56 2.33 -5.12 -9.14
CA LEU A 56 2.70 -4.02 -10.03
C LEU A 56 4.15 -4.14 -10.51
N LEU A 57 5.10 -4.48 -9.63
CA LEU A 57 6.50 -4.69 -10.00
C LEU A 57 6.67 -5.83 -11.02
N VAL A 58 5.92 -6.92 -10.87
CA VAL A 58 5.91 -8.03 -11.85
C VAL A 58 5.33 -7.58 -13.17
N ALA A 59 4.26 -6.78 -13.17
CA ALA A 59 3.66 -6.24 -14.40
C ALA A 59 4.66 -5.31 -15.13
N LEU A 60 5.35 -4.43 -14.40
CA LEU A 60 6.41 -3.56 -14.92
C LEU A 60 7.59 -4.37 -15.50
N ALA A 61 8.08 -5.37 -14.75
CA ALA A 61 9.18 -6.21 -15.18
C ALA A 61 8.85 -7.05 -16.44
N ARG A 62 7.58 -7.45 -16.59
CA ARG A 62 7.08 -8.18 -17.76
C ARG A 62 6.65 -7.29 -18.91
N ARG A 63 6.61 -5.96 -18.69
CA ARG A 63 6.11 -4.99 -19.66
C ARG A 63 4.69 -5.35 -20.12
N ASP A 64 3.84 -5.66 -19.15
CA ASP A 64 2.44 -6.02 -19.45
C ASP A 64 1.63 -4.74 -19.75
N PHE A 65 1.68 -4.32 -21.02
CA PHE A 65 1.01 -3.10 -21.51
C PHE A 65 -0.52 -3.21 -21.46
N SER A 66 -1.08 -4.30 -20.99
CA SER A 66 -2.51 -4.35 -20.66
C SER A 66 -2.88 -3.48 -19.45
N PHE A 67 -1.92 -3.11 -18.60
CA PHE A 67 -2.10 -2.14 -17.53
C PHE A 67 -1.79 -0.73 -18.04
N ILE A 68 -2.71 0.21 -17.84
CA ILE A 68 -2.52 1.62 -18.23
C ILE A 68 -1.22 2.16 -17.65
N TYR A 69 -0.99 1.93 -16.35
CA TYR A 69 0.20 2.41 -15.67
C TYR A 69 1.50 1.88 -16.29
N VAL A 70 1.53 0.62 -16.69
CA VAL A 70 2.72 0.02 -17.33
C VAL A 70 2.93 0.60 -18.72
N ALA A 71 1.87 0.76 -19.51
CA ALA A 71 1.94 1.37 -20.84
C ALA A 71 2.39 2.84 -20.79
N ASP A 72 2.00 3.59 -19.76
CA ASP A 72 2.34 5.01 -19.64
C ASP A 72 3.80 5.25 -19.19
N TYR A 73 4.40 4.30 -18.46
CA TYR A 73 5.71 4.52 -17.80
C TYR A 73 6.81 3.53 -18.22
N THR A 74 6.56 2.65 -19.21
CA THR A 74 7.58 1.73 -19.75
C THR A 74 7.44 1.57 -21.24
N ASP A 75 8.49 1.04 -21.88
CA ASP A 75 8.50 0.59 -23.28
C ASP A 75 9.33 -0.68 -23.42
N SER A 76 9.36 -1.28 -24.62
CA SER A 76 10.08 -2.53 -24.89
C SER A 76 11.61 -2.36 -24.91
N LEU A 77 12.11 -1.15 -25.19
CA LEU A 77 13.54 -0.83 -25.27
C LEU A 77 14.14 -0.41 -23.93
N LEU A 78 13.31 -0.04 -22.97
CA LEU A 78 13.74 0.46 -21.66
C LEU A 78 14.53 -0.61 -20.90
N PRO A 79 15.77 -0.35 -20.42
CA PRO A 79 16.49 -1.29 -19.57
C PRO A 79 15.69 -1.70 -18.33
N TRP A 80 15.84 -2.95 -17.87
CA TRP A 80 15.03 -3.54 -16.80
C TRP A 80 15.07 -2.73 -15.48
N TYR A 81 16.20 -2.11 -15.16
CA TYR A 81 16.36 -1.30 -13.95
C TYR A 81 15.58 0.02 -14.02
N TYR A 82 15.41 0.60 -15.22
CA TYR A 82 14.51 1.73 -15.42
C TYR A 82 13.05 1.30 -15.39
N ALA A 83 12.69 0.13 -15.89
CA ALA A 83 11.34 -0.41 -15.75
C ALA A 83 10.96 -0.61 -14.27
N LEU A 84 11.93 -0.99 -13.40
CA LEU A 84 11.68 -1.03 -11.95
C LEU A 84 11.52 0.37 -11.34
N SER A 85 12.27 1.38 -11.81
CA SER A 85 12.13 2.76 -11.34
C SER A 85 10.77 3.37 -11.73
N ALA A 86 10.15 2.86 -12.79
CA ALA A 86 8.79 3.23 -13.16
C ALA A 86 7.76 2.94 -12.04
N PHE A 87 8.10 2.07 -11.07
CA PHE A 87 7.24 1.81 -9.91
C PHE A 87 6.87 3.09 -9.13
N TRP A 88 7.73 4.09 -9.10
CA TRP A 88 7.48 5.38 -8.42
C TRP A 88 7.53 6.59 -9.35
N ALA A 89 7.65 6.40 -10.66
CA ALA A 89 7.75 7.50 -11.62
C ALA A 89 6.46 8.30 -11.75
N GLY A 90 5.31 7.63 -11.69
CA GLY A 90 4.00 8.26 -11.78
C GLY A 90 3.32 8.42 -10.42
N GLN A 91 2.26 9.25 -10.39
CA GLN A 91 1.48 9.54 -9.18
C GLN A 91 0.94 8.25 -8.53
N THR A 92 0.35 7.39 -9.31
CA THR A 92 -0.29 6.14 -8.85
C THR A 92 0.71 5.19 -8.21
N GLY A 93 1.84 4.97 -8.87
CA GLY A 93 2.92 4.14 -8.32
C GLY A 93 3.56 4.77 -7.09
N SER A 94 3.74 6.11 -7.08
CA SER A 94 4.23 6.84 -5.92
C SER A 94 3.33 6.67 -4.70
N PHE A 95 2.01 6.71 -4.85
CA PHE A 95 1.10 6.44 -3.73
C PHE A 95 1.23 5.02 -3.20
N LEU A 96 1.40 4.03 -4.07
CA LEU A 96 1.62 2.65 -3.65
C LEU A 96 2.97 2.48 -2.95
N PHE A 97 4.02 3.15 -3.45
CA PHE A 97 5.33 3.19 -2.82
C PHE A 97 5.26 3.82 -1.42
N TRP A 98 4.56 4.94 -1.25
CA TRP A 98 4.38 5.56 0.07
C TRP A 98 3.58 4.67 1.02
N ALA A 99 2.50 4.04 0.55
CA ALA A 99 1.75 3.08 1.35
C ALA A 99 2.63 1.90 1.82
N LEU A 100 3.53 1.42 0.95
CA LEU A 100 4.50 0.37 1.28
C LEU A 100 5.52 0.84 2.32
N MET A 101 6.09 2.06 2.14
CA MET A 101 7.05 2.63 3.09
C MET A 101 6.43 2.86 4.46
N ILE A 102 5.23 3.42 4.52
CA ILE A 102 4.48 3.62 5.77
C ILE A 102 4.25 2.28 6.46
N SER A 103 3.80 1.25 5.71
CA SER A 103 3.62 -0.10 6.26
C SER A 103 4.91 -0.64 6.85
N GLY A 104 6.03 -0.49 6.13
CA GLY A 104 7.37 -0.90 6.60
C GLY A 104 7.80 -0.16 7.87
N CYS A 105 7.59 1.16 7.92
CA CYS A 105 7.88 1.96 9.10
C CYS A 105 7.06 1.51 10.32
N GLY A 106 5.78 1.21 10.13
CA GLY A 106 4.92 0.71 11.22
C GLY A 106 5.38 -0.64 11.77
N LEU A 107 5.76 -1.57 10.88
CA LEU A 107 6.30 -2.87 11.28
C LEU A 107 7.65 -2.71 12.01
N PHE A 108 8.54 -1.87 11.48
CA PHE A 108 9.83 -1.59 12.09
C PHE A 108 9.67 -0.97 13.49
N TRP A 109 8.76 0.01 13.62
CA TRP A 109 8.48 0.66 14.89
C TRP A 109 7.94 -0.32 15.94
N ALA A 110 6.98 -1.16 15.56
CA ALA A 110 6.41 -2.17 16.45
C ALA A 110 7.42 -3.24 16.91
N ALA A 111 8.49 -3.45 16.14
CA ALA A 111 9.56 -4.39 16.47
C ALA A 111 10.65 -3.80 17.40
N ARG A 112 10.62 -2.50 17.70
CA ARG A 112 11.62 -1.83 18.55
C ARG A 112 11.40 -2.15 20.02
N PRO A 113 12.47 -2.39 20.81
CA PRO A 113 12.34 -2.61 22.25
C PRO A 113 11.58 -1.50 22.97
N GLY A 114 11.85 -0.23 22.65
CA GLY A 114 11.17 0.92 23.25
C GLY A 114 9.67 0.98 22.97
N TYR A 115 9.15 0.28 21.94
CA TYR A 115 7.72 0.16 21.73
C TYR A 115 7.06 -0.69 22.83
N ALA A 116 7.72 -1.77 23.29
CA ALA A 116 7.17 -2.64 24.33
C ALA A 116 6.94 -1.85 25.64
N ASP A 117 7.84 -0.92 25.96
CA ASP A 117 7.83 -0.13 27.21
C ASP A 117 6.83 1.05 27.18
N MET A 118 6.24 1.35 26.00
CA MET A 118 5.29 2.47 25.90
C MET A 118 3.97 2.19 26.61
N PRO A 119 3.38 3.23 27.24
CA PRO A 119 2.03 3.13 27.79
C PRO A 119 1.01 2.72 26.72
N PRO A 120 0.04 1.87 27.04
CA PRO A 120 -0.99 1.41 26.12
C PRO A 120 -1.72 2.54 25.40
N ARG A 121 -2.03 3.60 26.11
CA ARG A 121 -2.68 4.78 25.55
C ARG A 121 -1.83 5.44 24.45
N THR A 122 -0.52 5.54 24.64
CA THR A 122 0.40 6.07 23.62
C THR A 122 0.39 5.17 22.37
N LYS A 123 0.43 3.85 22.57
CA LYS A 123 0.34 2.87 21.46
C LYS A 123 -0.97 3.01 20.67
N THR A 124 -2.11 3.16 21.36
CA THR A 124 -3.41 3.29 20.68
C THR A 124 -3.52 4.59 19.90
N PHE A 125 -3.03 5.72 20.43
CA PHE A 125 -2.95 6.97 19.65
C PHE A 125 -2.03 6.85 18.46
N PHE A 126 -0.85 6.24 18.62
CA PHE A 126 0.07 5.97 17.52
C PHE A 126 -0.64 5.21 16.40
N TRP A 127 -1.31 4.09 16.71
CA TRP A 127 -2.01 3.29 15.73
C TRP A 127 -3.20 4.02 15.10
N THR A 128 -3.88 4.88 15.84
CA THR A 128 -4.97 5.71 15.29
C THR A 128 -4.47 6.61 14.17
N PHE A 129 -3.40 7.38 14.42
CA PHE A 129 -2.80 8.25 13.41
C PHE A 129 -2.17 7.46 12.28
N PHE A 130 -1.50 6.35 12.62
CA PHE A 130 -0.87 5.49 11.64
C PHE A 130 -1.90 4.94 10.63
N PHE A 131 -2.99 4.36 11.10
CA PHE A 131 -4.04 3.85 10.22
C PHE A 131 -4.79 4.95 9.48
N ALA A 132 -4.90 6.15 10.02
CA ALA A 132 -5.47 7.28 9.31
C ALA A 132 -4.62 7.69 8.10
N VAL A 133 -3.29 7.79 8.28
CA VAL A 133 -2.36 8.10 7.19
C VAL A 133 -2.31 6.96 6.17
N GLN A 134 -2.20 5.72 6.63
CA GLN A 134 -2.22 4.53 5.77
C GLN A 134 -3.53 4.44 4.98
N GLY A 135 -4.66 4.66 5.65
CA GLY A 135 -5.98 4.68 5.05
C GLY A 135 -6.14 5.76 3.98
N PHE A 136 -5.54 6.93 4.17
CA PHE A 136 -5.54 7.99 3.16
C PHE A 136 -4.87 7.53 1.86
N PHE A 137 -3.66 6.96 1.92
CA PHE A 137 -2.99 6.48 0.70
C PHE A 137 -3.76 5.33 0.04
N LEU A 138 -4.30 4.41 0.84
CA LEU A 138 -5.11 3.30 0.32
C LEU A 138 -6.44 3.79 -0.27
N PHE A 139 -7.05 4.83 0.29
CA PHE A 139 -8.22 5.49 -0.29
C PHE A 139 -7.88 6.07 -1.67
N MET A 140 -6.79 6.82 -1.78
CA MET A 140 -6.34 7.36 -3.07
C MET A 140 -6.11 6.26 -4.10
N LEU A 141 -5.48 5.15 -3.70
CA LEU A 141 -5.20 4.00 -4.58
C LEU A 141 -6.44 3.22 -4.99
N THR A 142 -7.50 3.24 -4.21
CA THR A 142 -8.73 2.49 -4.52
C THR A 142 -9.78 3.33 -5.26
N THR A 143 -9.68 4.66 -5.20
CA THR A 143 -10.69 5.56 -5.78
C THR A 143 -10.17 6.41 -6.94
N VAL A 144 -9.04 7.09 -6.74
CA VAL A 144 -8.54 8.10 -7.68
C VAL A 144 -7.40 7.60 -8.55
N SER A 145 -6.49 6.83 -7.98
CA SER A 145 -5.20 6.46 -8.58
C SER A 145 -4.99 4.94 -8.52
N ASN A 146 -5.85 4.16 -9.17
CA ASN A 146 -5.77 2.71 -9.18
C ASN A 146 -4.67 2.24 -10.17
N PRO A 147 -3.60 1.55 -9.68
CA PRO A 147 -2.52 1.07 -10.53
C PRO A 147 -2.90 -0.15 -11.39
N PHE A 148 -4.05 -0.76 -11.14
CA PHE A 148 -4.50 -2.00 -11.78
C PHE A 148 -5.59 -1.78 -12.84
N ILE A 149 -5.77 -0.53 -13.31
CA ILE A 149 -6.69 -0.25 -14.42
C ILE A 149 -6.10 -0.85 -15.71
N GLN A 150 -6.93 -1.57 -16.44
CA GLN A 150 -6.58 -2.16 -17.75
C GLN A 150 -7.10 -1.34 -18.91
N ILE A 151 -6.37 -1.43 -20.02
CA ILE A 151 -6.78 -0.94 -21.33
C ILE A 151 -7.01 -2.14 -22.27
N SER A 152 -8.07 -2.08 -23.05
CA SER A 152 -8.37 -3.10 -24.06
C SER A 152 -8.85 -2.41 -25.35
N PRO A 153 -8.21 -2.68 -26.51
CA PRO A 153 -7.07 -3.58 -26.71
C PRO A 153 -5.78 -3.03 -26.07
N ALA A 154 -4.90 -3.91 -25.61
CA ALA A 154 -3.60 -3.52 -25.10
C ALA A 154 -2.77 -2.89 -26.23
N PRO A 155 -2.07 -1.77 -26.00
CA PRO A 155 -1.18 -1.19 -27.00
C PRO A 155 -0.01 -2.13 -27.30
N ALA A 156 0.48 -2.07 -28.54
CA ALA A 156 1.63 -2.89 -28.95
C ALA A 156 2.95 -2.42 -28.31
N GLU A 157 3.01 -1.15 -27.87
CA GLU A 157 4.18 -0.52 -27.27
C GLU A 157 3.74 0.46 -26.20
N GLY A 158 4.59 0.75 -25.23
CA GLY A 158 4.36 1.75 -24.20
C GLY A 158 5.01 3.10 -24.53
N ASN A 159 4.69 4.12 -23.72
CA ASN A 159 5.11 5.53 -23.94
C ASN A 159 6.54 5.80 -23.44
N GLY A 160 7.14 4.86 -22.68
CA GLY A 160 8.46 5.05 -22.06
C GLY A 160 8.42 5.95 -20.82
N LEU A 161 9.61 6.13 -20.21
CA LEU A 161 9.81 7.09 -19.12
C LEU A 161 10.08 8.47 -19.72
N ASN A 162 9.16 9.42 -19.55
CA ASN A 162 9.35 10.84 -19.86
C ASN A 162 9.76 11.62 -18.61
#